data_a5cabf8c24b1de5299bd7f8d9f58a820
#
_entry.id   a5cabf8c24b1de5299bd7f8d9f58a820
#
_cell.length_a   1.000
_cell.length_b   1.000
_cell.length_c   1.000
_cell.angle_alpha   90.00
_cell.angle_beta   90.00
_cell.angle_gamma   90.00
#
_symmetry.space_group_name_H-M   'P 1'
#
loop_
_entity.id
_entity.type
_entity.pdbx_description
1 polymer ?
#
loop_
_entity_poly.entity_id
_entity_poly.type
_entity_poly.pdbx_seq_one_letter_code
_entity_poly.pdbx_strand_id
1 'polypeptide(L)'
;MSLSLIRTVLLTAFSFCSAARSLSTSVHLQAQGNVSGVMLTCKKWKMPIPFSQYNSKSKKTLAKPGVKNIVLVDGVRTPFLQSGTTYADLMPHDLARAALQGLLNRTGLPKDAVDYIVYGTVIQEVKTSNVAREAALGAGFSDKTPAHTVTMACISSNQAMTTGRDIVSKDNGIRPATMEQLAKLKPAFIKPHGTVTAANSSFLTDGASAVLIMSEEKALAMGYKPKAYLRDFVYVSQDPKDQLLLGPTYATPKVLEKSGLTLNDIDVFEFHEAFAGQIMANLKAMESDWFAQTYMGRKTKVGAPPMEKFNTWGGSLSLGHPFAATGCRLVTTVAHRLQKEGGQYGLVAACAAGGQGHAMVIEAYPQ
;
A
#
# COMPACT_ATOMS: atom_id res chain seq x y z
N MET A 1 -0.44 -23.74 -7.75
CA MET A 1 0.53 -24.20 -6.73
C MET A 1 -0.17 -24.18 -5.38
N SER A 2 -0.20 -25.30 -4.71
CA SER A 2 -0.84 -25.44 -3.41
C SER A 2 -0.07 -24.67 -2.35
N LEU A 3 -0.76 -23.86 -1.54
CA LEU A 3 -0.22 -23.09 -0.40
C LEU A 3 0.44 -23.95 0.70
N SER A 4 0.48 -25.27 0.52
CA SER A 4 0.97 -26.22 1.54
C SER A 4 2.50 -26.23 1.75
N LEU A 5 3.27 -25.55 0.92
CA LEU A 5 4.74 -25.58 0.93
C LEU A 5 5.41 -24.30 1.41
N ILE A 6 4.65 -23.23 1.70
CA ILE A 6 5.25 -21.95 2.13
C ILE A 6 5.64 -22.04 3.60
N ARG A 7 6.94 -22.21 3.87
CA ARG A 7 7.50 -22.18 5.23
C ARG A 7 7.83 -20.76 5.68
N THR A 8 8.53 -20.01 4.85
CA THR A 8 8.84 -18.59 5.07
C THR A 8 9.00 -17.89 3.73
N VAL A 9 8.26 -16.82 3.49
CA VAL A 9 8.38 -15.98 2.28
C VAL A 9 8.69 -14.56 2.69
N LEU A 10 9.73 -14.01 2.09
CA LEU A 10 10.08 -12.60 2.20
C LEU A 10 9.58 -11.90 0.93
N LEU A 11 8.62 -11.00 1.08
CA LEU A 11 8.00 -10.31 -0.04
C LEU A 11 8.53 -8.90 -0.17
N THR A 12 8.82 -8.47 -1.39
CA THR A 12 9.52 -7.22 -1.67
C THR A 12 8.95 -6.42 -2.86
N ALA A 13 8.89 -5.09 -2.76
CA ALA A 13 8.36 -4.24 -3.80
C ALA A 13 9.09 -2.90 -3.96
N PHE A 14 9.22 -2.47 -5.20
CA PHE A 14 9.95 -1.28 -5.58
C PHE A 14 9.27 -0.49 -6.70
N SER A 15 9.42 0.83 -6.70
CA SER A 15 9.11 1.69 -7.85
C SER A 15 10.17 2.77 -8.03
N PHE A 16 10.60 2.94 -9.27
CA PHE A 16 11.51 3.99 -9.69
C PHE A 16 10.94 4.72 -10.91
N CYS A 17 10.89 6.02 -10.88
CA CYS A 17 10.28 6.84 -11.92
C CYS A 17 11.29 7.52 -12.86
N SER A 18 12.56 7.11 -12.86
CA SER A 18 13.61 7.71 -13.66
C SER A 18 13.44 7.58 -15.18
N ALA A 19 12.60 6.64 -15.63
CA ALA A 19 12.33 6.45 -17.07
C ALA A 19 11.55 7.61 -17.71
N ALA A 20 10.97 8.53 -16.92
CA ALA A 20 10.25 9.68 -17.44
C ALA A 20 11.16 10.86 -17.89
N ARG A 21 12.49 10.74 -17.77
CA ARG A 21 13.43 11.81 -18.16
C ARG A 21 13.55 12.04 -19.68
N SER A 22 13.04 11.16 -20.52
CA SER A 22 13.17 11.31 -21.96
C SER A 22 12.05 12.11 -22.66
N LEU A 23 11.06 12.58 -21.93
CA LEU A 23 9.88 13.27 -22.51
C LEU A 23 9.54 14.64 -21.91
N SER A 24 10.38 15.25 -21.07
CA SER A 24 10.15 16.62 -20.63
C SER A 24 11.36 17.50 -20.90
N THR A 25 11.39 18.12 -22.07
CA THR A 25 12.21 19.29 -22.35
C THR A 25 11.68 20.49 -21.55
N SER A 26 12.58 21.03 -20.72
CA SER A 26 12.69 22.41 -20.24
C SER A 26 11.44 23.16 -19.74
N VAL A 27 11.32 23.33 -18.42
CA VAL A 27 10.97 24.63 -17.83
C VAL A 27 11.86 24.87 -16.60
N HIS A 28 12.81 25.77 -16.71
CA HIS A 28 13.54 26.37 -15.59
C HIS A 28 12.60 27.38 -14.91
N LEU A 29 12.46 27.29 -13.61
CA LEU A 29 11.99 28.42 -12.79
C LEU A 29 12.83 28.48 -11.51
N GLN A 30 13.72 29.45 -11.49
CA GLN A 30 14.35 29.95 -10.26
C GLN A 30 13.31 30.71 -9.42
N ALA A 31 13.27 30.46 -8.14
CA ALA A 31 12.72 31.40 -7.18
C ALA A 31 13.53 31.34 -5.89
N GLN A 32 14.31 32.36 -5.69
CA GLN A 32 14.87 32.72 -4.38
C GLN A 32 13.82 33.50 -3.58
N GLY A 33 13.69 33.23 -2.30
CA GLY A 33 12.86 34.05 -1.41
C GLY A 33 12.83 33.54 0.03
N ASN A 34 13.59 34.19 0.90
CA ASN A 34 13.52 34.05 2.35
C ASN A 34 12.16 34.43 2.90
N VAL A 35 11.53 33.62 3.75
CA VAL A 35 10.50 34.08 4.69
C VAL A 35 10.64 33.40 6.05
N SER A 36 10.69 34.24 7.05
CA SER A 36 10.77 33.95 8.49
C SER A 36 9.51 33.28 9.03
N GLY A 37 9.66 32.54 10.11
CA GLY A 37 8.64 31.70 10.70
C GLY A 37 7.43 32.41 11.31
N VAL A 38 6.30 31.73 11.25
CA VAL A 38 5.16 31.92 12.13
C VAL A 38 4.77 30.57 12.72
N MET A 39 4.91 30.51 14.04
CA MET A 39 4.53 29.34 14.85
C MET A 39 3.04 29.41 15.12
N LEU A 40 2.22 28.55 14.50
CA LEU A 40 0.82 28.38 14.84
C LEU A 40 0.66 27.19 15.80
N THR A 41 0.32 27.51 17.04
CA THR A 41 -0.02 26.54 18.08
C THR A 41 -1.31 25.78 17.72
N CYS A 42 -1.16 24.51 17.48
CA CYS A 42 -2.31 23.61 17.27
C CYS A 42 -3.06 23.41 18.59
N LYS A 43 -4.29 23.95 18.69
CA LYS A 43 -5.19 23.68 19.83
C LYS A 43 -5.45 22.17 19.91
N LYS A 44 -5.29 21.62 21.13
CA LYS A 44 -5.59 20.22 21.46
C LYS A 44 -6.99 19.84 20.97
N TRP A 45 -7.06 18.96 19.97
CA TRP A 45 -8.28 18.24 19.64
C TRP A 45 -8.62 17.33 20.82
N LYS A 46 -9.75 17.58 21.45
CA LYS A 46 -10.36 16.65 22.40
C LYS A 46 -10.86 15.46 21.60
N MET A 47 -10.38 14.28 21.91
CA MET A 47 -10.93 13.02 21.41
C MET A 47 -12.38 12.92 21.86
N PRO A 48 -13.36 12.85 20.96
CA PRO A 48 -14.73 12.54 21.34
C PRO A 48 -14.86 11.02 21.46
N ILE A 49 -15.37 10.58 22.61
CA ILE A 49 -15.85 9.25 22.97
C ILE A 49 -14.81 8.38 23.69
N PRO A 50 -15.09 7.97 24.94
CA PRO A 50 -14.27 7.01 25.66
C PRO A 50 -14.39 5.62 25.06
N PHE A 51 -13.27 4.91 25.04
CA PHE A 51 -13.01 3.58 24.45
C PHE A 51 -13.93 2.43 24.94
N SER A 52 -14.84 2.69 25.90
CA SER A 52 -15.65 1.67 26.57
C SER A 52 -17.01 1.37 25.94
N GLN A 53 -17.34 1.94 24.78
CA GLN A 53 -18.64 1.73 24.12
C GLN A 53 -18.61 1.00 22.78
N TYR A 54 -17.51 0.33 22.43
CA TYR A 54 -17.58 -0.62 21.33
C TYR A 54 -18.24 -1.91 21.81
N ASN A 55 -19.53 -2.06 21.48
CA ASN A 55 -20.29 -3.30 21.62
C ASN A 55 -19.47 -4.49 21.13
N SER A 56 -19.28 -5.48 21.99
CA SER A 56 -18.68 -6.76 21.64
C SER A 56 -19.61 -7.51 20.65
N LYS A 57 -19.48 -7.21 19.36
CA LYS A 57 -20.04 -8.09 18.33
C LYS A 57 -19.40 -9.46 18.51
N SER A 58 -20.19 -10.53 18.42
CA SER A 58 -19.68 -11.91 18.43
C SER A 58 -18.60 -12.02 17.35
N LYS A 59 -17.35 -12.27 17.76
CA LYS A 59 -16.20 -12.31 16.85
C LYS A 59 -16.35 -13.51 15.91
N LYS A 60 -16.64 -13.26 14.63
CA LYS A 60 -16.55 -14.29 13.60
C LYS A 60 -15.11 -14.75 13.48
N THR A 61 -14.84 -16.05 13.39
CA THR A 61 -13.53 -16.54 13.01
C THR A 61 -13.43 -16.71 11.50
N LEU A 62 -12.36 -16.19 10.89
CA LEU A 62 -12.04 -16.40 9.48
C LEU A 62 -11.08 -17.56 9.25
N ALA A 63 -10.67 -18.26 10.30
CA ALA A 63 -9.87 -19.48 10.18
C ALA A 63 -10.65 -20.56 9.41
N LYS A 64 -10.02 -21.13 8.38
CA LYS A 64 -10.62 -22.17 7.54
C LYS A 64 -10.11 -23.53 8.00
N PRO A 65 -10.98 -24.51 8.28
CA PRO A 65 -10.55 -25.86 8.66
C PRO A 65 -9.61 -26.47 7.59
N GLY A 66 -8.52 -27.09 8.04
CA GLY A 66 -7.56 -27.74 7.16
C GLY A 66 -6.64 -26.81 6.36
N VAL A 67 -6.77 -25.49 6.54
CA VAL A 67 -5.90 -24.48 5.88
C VAL A 67 -4.98 -23.84 6.92
N LYS A 68 -3.67 -23.78 6.59
CA LYS A 68 -2.69 -23.11 7.47
C LYS A 68 -2.97 -21.61 7.53
N ASN A 69 -2.95 -21.06 8.73
CA ASN A 69 -2.97 -19.61 8.91
C ASN A 69 -1.65 -18.99 8.43
N ILE A 70 -1.77 -17.97 7.60
CA ILE A 70 -0.65 -17.15 7.13
C ILE A 70 -0.67 -15.84 7.91
N VAL A 71 0.46 -15.48 8.47
CA VAL A 71 0.61 -14.29 9.30
C VAL A 71 1.62 -13.31 8.73
N LEU A 72 1.34 -12.04 8.94
CA LEU A 72 2.28 -10.94 8.81
C LEU A 72 3.01 -10.78 10.14
N VAL A 73 4.32 -11.03 10.14
CA VAL A 73 5.16 -10.86 11.33
C VAL A 73 5.50 -9.41 11.56
N ASP A 74 6.09 -8.77 10.57
CA ASP A 74 6.38 -7.33 10.57
C ASP A 74 6.52 -6.77 9.15
N GLY A 75 6.58 -5.44 9.05
CA GLY A 75 6.80 -4.74 7.79
C GLY A 75 7.55 -3.43 8.01
N VAL A 76 8.40 -3.08 7.07
CA VAL A 76 9.19 -1.85 7.05
C VAL A 76 9.10 -1.18 5.68
N ARG A 77 9.47 0.08 5.58
CA ARG A 77 9.65 0.79 4.32
C ARG A 77 10.77 1.82 4.41
N THR A 78 11.34 2.16 3.28
CA THR A 78 12.13 3.38 3.19
C THR A 78 11.21 4.60 3.28
N PRO A 79 11.71 5.77 3.64
CA PRO A 79 10.98 7.01 3.40
C PRO A 79 10.59 7.12 1.93
N PHE A 80 9.41 7.66 1.67
CA PHE A 80 8.90 7.90 0.34
C PHE A 80 9.32 9.30 -0.10
N LEU A 81 10.12 9.38 -1.14
CA LEU A 81 10.69 10.63 -1.60
C LEU A 81 10.17 10.99 -2.99
N GLN A 82 10.02 12.28 -3.24
CA GLN A 82 9.72 12.77 -4.58
C GLN A 82 10.82 12.31 -5.55
N SER A 83 10.41 11.77 -6.68
CA SER A 83 11.33 11.25 -7.68
C SER A 83 12.29 12.32 -8.19
N GLY A 84 13.54 11.94 -8.40
CA GLY A 84 14.60 12.85 -8.82
C GLY A 84 15.18 13.70 -7.71
N THR A 85 14.92 13.38 -6.43
CA THR A 85 15.55 14.02 -5.27
C THR A 85 16.65 13.13 -4.68
N THR A 86 16.65 12.89 -3.40
CA THR A 86 17.73 12.20 -2.67
C THR A 86 18.10 10.80 -3.19
N TYR A 87 17.14 10.09 -3.79
CA TYR A 87 17.38 8.76 -4.36
C TYR A 87 17.77 8.76 -5.83
N ALA A 88 18.07 9.94 -6.42
CA ALA A 88 18.28 10.09 -7.86
C ALA A 88 19.41 9.21 -8.43
N ASP A 89 20.43 8.92 -7.63
CA ASP A 89 21.61 8.15 -8.03
C ASP A 89 21.56 6.68 -7.58
N LEU A 90 20.53 6.28 -6.84
CA LEU A 90 20.34 4.90 -6.39
C LEU A 90 19.61 4.07 -7.45
N MET A 91 20.01 2.82 -7.57
CA MET A 91 19.36 1.85 -8.44
C MET A 91 18.19 1.16 -7.69
N PRO A 92 17.22 0.58 -8.42
CA PRO A 92 16.12 -0.18 -7.85
C PRO A 92 16.55 -1.24 -6.82
N HIS A 93 17.58 -2.01 -7.14
CA HIS A 93 18.08 -3.05 -6.25
C HIS A 93 18.80 -2.49 -5.00
N ASP A 94 19.29 -1.25 -5.03
CA ASP A 94 19.91 -0.62 -3.85
C ASP A 94 18.86 -0.27 -2.79
N LEU A 95 17.79 0.42 -3.18
CA LEU A 95 16.67 0.69 -2.28
C LEU A 95 16.04 -0.61 -1.79
N ALA A 96 15.94 -1.59 -2.66
CA ALA A 96 15.49 -2.91 -2.36
C ALA A 96 16.37 -3.60 -1.31
N ARG A 97 17.66 -3.68 -1.48
CA ARG A 97 18.63 -4.23 -0.52
C ARG A 97 18.50 -3.59 0.85
N ALA A 98 18.38 -2.26 0.91
CA ALA A 98 18.33 -1.53 2.15
C ALA A 98 17.06 -1.79 2.99
N ALA A 99 15.79 -2.02 2.48
CA ALA A 99 14.65 -2.49 3.25
C ALA A 99 14.77 -4.00 3.64
N LEU A 100 15.38 -4.96 2.83
CA LEU A 100 15.71 -6.31 3.29
C LEU A 100 16.56 -6.25 4.56
N GLN A 101 17.62 -5.47 4.51
CA GLN A 101 18.48 -5.28 5.69
C GLN A 101 17.72 -4.68 6.86
N GLY A 102 16.89 -3.67 6.60
CA GLY A 102 16.03 -3.05 7.61
C GLY A 102 15.06 -4.04 8.26
N LEU A 103 14.43 -4.91 7.45
CA LEU A 103 13.53 -5.93 7.97
C LEU A 103 14.28 -7.01 8.76
N LEU A 104 15.43 -7.49 8.25
CA LEU A 104 16.28 -8.45 8.96
C LEU A 104 16.75 -7.90 10.30
N ASN A 105 17.22 -6.65 10.33
CA ASN A 105 17.68 -6.00 11.55
C ASN A 105 16.54 -5.82 12.56
N ARG A 106 15.34 -5.50 12.08
CA ARG A 106 14.17 -5.26 12.93
C ARG A 106 13.57 -6.55 13.50
N THR A 107 13.57 -7.61 12.71
CA THR A 107 12.98 -8.90 13.10
C THR A 107 13.99 -9.87 13.73
N GLY A 108 15.28 -9.63 13.56
CA GLY A 108 16.30 -10.59 13.96
C GLY A 108 16.27 -11.91 13.18
N LEU A 109 15.59 -11.92 12.00
CA LEU A 109 15.41 -13.13 11.20
C LEU A 109 16.75 -13.64 10.67
N PRO A 110 17.13 -14.90 10.96
CA PRO A 110 18.28 -15.54 10.32
C PRO A 110 18.02 -15.66 8.80
N LYS A 111 19.02 -15.32 7.97
CA LYS A 111 18.87 -15.31 6.51
C LYS A 111 18.59 -16.70 5.92
N ASP A 112 19.12 -17.73 6.53
CA ASP A 112 18.93 -19.14 6.16
C ASP A 112 17.51 -19.67 6.49
N ALA A 113 16.78 -18.97 7.35
CA ALA A 113 15.38 -19.29 7.64
C ALA A 113 14.40 -18.81 6.54
N VAL A 114 14.90 -18.06 5.53
CA VAL A 114 14.10 -17.56 4.41
C VAL A 114 14.14 -18.59 3.27
N ASP A 115 12.98 -19.13 2.96
CA ASP A 115 12.85 -20.15 1.91
C ASP A 115 12.77 -19.53 0.51
N TYR A 116 12.25 -18.30 0.40
CA TYR A 116 12.01 -17.66 -0.88
C TYR A 116 11.89 -16.13 -0.78
N ILE A 117 12.33 -15.41 -1.82
CA ILE A 117 12.18 -13.96 -1.93
C ILE A 117 11.40 -13.65 -3.20
N VAL A 118 10.31 -12.88 -3.05
CA VAL A 118 9.49 -12.38 -4.16
C VAL A 118 9.56 -10.87 -4.20
N TYR A 119 9.78 -10.29 -5.36
CA TYR A 119 9.97 -8.87 -5.57
C TYR A 119 8.93 -8.29 -6.53
N GLY A 120 8.38 -7.11 -6.24
CA GLY A 120 7.49 -6.38 -7.14
C GLY A 120 8.17 -5.16 -7.74
N THR A 121 8.05 -4.99 -9.04
CA THR A 121 8.43 -3.77 -9.73
C THR A 121 7.42 -3.45 -10.82
N VAL A 122 7.30 -2.18 -11.18
CA VAL A 122 6.44 -1.78 -12.31
C VAL A 122 7.23 -1.83 -13.61
N ILE A 123 8.49 -1.38 -13.58
CA ILE A 123 9.39 -1.36 -14.72
C ILE A 123 10.61 -2.19 -14.36
N GLN A 124 10.94 -3.18 -15.18
CA GLN A 124 12.16 -3.95 -15.02
C GLN A 124 13.38 -3.06 -15.31
N GLU A 125 14.37 -3.15 -14.44
CA GLU A 125 15.65 -2.49 -14.63
C GLU A 125 16.43 -3.18 -15.75
N VAL A 126 16.81 -2.43 -16.79
CA VAL A 126 17.53 -3.02 -17.95
C VAL A 126 18.98 -3.36 -17.69
N LYS A 127 19.56 -2.84 -16.60
CA LYS A 127 20.94 -3.12 -16.21
C LYS A 127 21.08 -4.35 -15.30
N THR A 128 19.97 -4.92 -14.84
CA THR A 128 19.94 -6.11 -13.98
C THR A 128 19.07 -7.18 -14.61
N SER A 129 19.50 -8.42 -14.53
CA SER A 129 18.71 -9.56 -15.03
C SER A 129 17.47 -9.83 -14.16
N ASN A 130 17.56 -9.53 -12.86
CA ASN A 130 16.50 -9.77 -11.87
C ASN A 130 16.74 -8.93 -10.61
N VAL A 131 15.95 -7.86 -10.44
CA VAL A 131 16.07 -6.93 -9.32
C VAL A 131 15.98 -7.65 -7.96
N ALA A 132 15.08 -8.64 -7.83
CA ALA A 132 14.96 -9.42 -6.59
C ALA A 132 16.25 -10.18 -6.25
N ARG A 133 16.89 -10.77 -7.27
CA ARG A 133 18.12 -11.53 -7.09
C ARG A 133 19.28 -10.66 -6.67
N GLU A 134 19.47 -9.53 -7.35
CA GLU A 134 20.52 -8.56 -7.02
C GLU A 134 20.35 -8.00 -5.60
N ALA A 135 19.11 -7.63 -5.23
CA ALA A 135 18.81 -7.15 -3.89
C ALA A 135 19.08 -8.21 -2.82
N ALA A 136 18.69 -9.46 -3.07
CA ALA A 136 18.90 -10.58 -2.13
C ALA A 136 20.38 -10.86 -1.90
N LEU A 137 21.16 -10.99 -2.97
CA LEU A 137 22.61 -11.22 -2.88
C LEU A 137 23.31 -10.04 -2.20
N GLY A 138 22.94 -8.79 -2.59
CA GLY A 138 23.48 -7.58 -1.97
C GLY A 138 23.11 -7.41 -0.49
N ALA A 139 21.98 -7.97 -0.04
CA ALA A 139 21.61 -8.05 1.38
C ALA A 139 22.30 -9.19 2.14
N GLY A 140 23.10 -10.02 1.42
CA GLY A 140 23.87 -11.12 1.97
C GLY A 140 23.08 -12.39 2.23
N PHE A 141 21.98 -12.62 1.48
CA PHE A 141 21.32 -13.93 1.44
C PHE A 141 22.18 -14.94 0.67
N SER A 142 21.99 -16.21 0.97
CA SER A 142 22.66 -17.29 0.28
C SER A 142 22.31 -17.30 -1.21
N ASP A 143 23.26 -17.68 -2.06
CA ASP A 143 23.04 -18.00 -3.48
C ASP A 143 22.02 -19.15 -3.68
N LYS A 144 21.77 -19.94 -2.66
CA LYS A 144 20.76 -21.01 -2.63
C LYS A 144 19.34 -20.52 -2.33
N THR A 145 19.16 -19.29 -1.80
CA THR A 145 17.83 -18.71 -1.58
C THR A 145 17.27 -18.21 -2.90
N PRO A 146 16.22 -18.81 -3.46
CA PRO A 146 15.66 -18.38 -4.74
C PRO A 146 14.97 -17.03 -4.60
N ALA A 147 15.04 -16.21 -5.66
CA ALA A 147 14.39 -14.92 -5.73
C ALA A 147 13.88 -14.65 -7.14
N HIS A 148 12.66 -14.11 -7.26
CA HIS A 148 12.12 -13.66 -8.55
C HIS A 148 11.37 -12.34 -8.44
N THR A 149 11.29 -11.64 -9.56
CA THR A 149 10.63 -10.36 -9.69
C THR A 149 9.28 -10.55 -10.40
N VAL A 150 8.24 -9.89 -9.90
CA VAL A 150 6.90 -9.88 -10.47
C VAL A 150 6.47 -8.46 -10.82
N THR A 151 5.68 -8.32 -11.88
CA THR A 151 5.19 -7.03 -12.35
C THR A 151 3.67 -7.06 -12.48
N MET A 152 2.99 -6.17 -11.78
CA MET A 152 1.54 -6.00 -11.80
C MET A 152 1.16 -4.55 -11.53
N ALA A 153 1.79 -3.64 -12.25
CA ALA A 153 1.62 -2.19 -12.11
C ALA A 153 1.59 -1.74 -10.63
N CYS A 154 0.66 -0.87 -10.24
CA CYS A 154 0.59 -0.28 -8.90
C CYS A 154 0.34 -1.28 -7.75
N ILE A 155 0.01 -2.52 -8.05
CA ILE A 155 -0.21 -3.60 -7.08
C ILE A 155 0.92 -4.65 -7.06
N SER A 156 2.05 -4.37 -7.68
CA SER A 156 3.21 -5.29 -7.69
C SER A 156 3.70 -5.60 -6.29
N SER A 157 3.54 -4.70 -5.34
CA SER A 157 3.94 -4.88 -3.95
C SER A 157 3.00 -5.73 -3.09
N ASN A 158 1.77 -5.90 -3.49
CA ASN A 158 0.98 -6.97 -2.90
C ASN A 158 1.65 -8.33 -3.18
N GLN A 159 2.69 -8.31 -3.97
CA GLN A 159 3.52 -9.43 -4.32
C GLN A 159 4.94 -9.40 -3.76
N ALA A 160 5.51 -8.25 -3.40
CA ALA A 160 6.91 -8.23 -2.97
C ALA A 160 7.38 -6.97 -2.23
N MET A 161 8.38 -7.01 -1.37
CA MET A 161 8.87 -5.91 -0.52
C MET A 161 10.34 -5.90 -0.13
N THR A 162 11.05 -4.75 -0.02
CA THR A 162 12.14 -4.39 0.89
C THR A 162 13.26 -3.45 0.54
N THR A 163 14.06 -2.79 1.35
CA THR A 163 15.41 -2.47 1.87
C THR A 163 16.02 -1.13 1.85
N GLY A 164 17.08 -0.58 2.44
CA GLY A 164 17.73 0.61 2.32
C GLY A 164 19.11 0.96 2.89
N ARG A 165 19.89 1.97 2.50
CA ARG A 165 21.19 2.31 3.12
C ARG A 165 21.43 3.74 3.55
N ASP A 166 20.73 4.77 3.17
CA ASP A 166 20.88 6.11 3.72
C ASP A 166 19.81 6.39 4.78
N ILE A 167 20.22 7.03 5.90
CA ILE A 167 19.30 7.36 6.99
C ILE A 167 18.48 8.59 6.58
N VAL A 168 17.56 8.42 5.66
CA VAL A 168 16.44 9.34 5.47
C VAL A 168 15.34 8.89 6.40
N SER A 169 14.89 9.75 7.30
CA SER A 169 13.94 9.39 8.37
C SER A 169 12.53 9.95 8.17
N LYS A 170 12.31 10.80 7.15
CA LYS A 170 11.03 11.47 6.89
C LYS A 170 10.65 11.47 5.42
N ASP A 171 9.36 11.29 5.15
CA ASP A 171 8.77 11.50 3.84
C ASP A 171 8.86 12.99 3.45
N ASN A 172 9.18 13.30 2.20
CA ASN A 172 9.38 14.69 1.75
C ASN A 172 8.23 15.24 0.90
N GLY A 173 7.17 14.46 0.69
CA GLY A 173 6.03 14.83 -0.15
C GLY A 173 4.88 15.51 0.59
N ILE A 174 4.87 15.48 1.92
CA ILE A 174 3.80 16.06 2.73
C ILE A 174 3.92 17.59 2.70
N ARG A 175 2.94 18.25 2.08
CA ARG A 175 2.92 19.72 1.88
C ARG A 175 1.60 20.30 2.39
N PRO A 176 1.60 21.02 3.52
CA PRO A 176 0.43 21.79 3.93
C PRO A 176 0.07 22.84 2.86
N ALA A 177 -1.19 22.93 2.51
CA ALA A 177 -1.67 23.92 1.55
C ALA A 177 -3.04 24.48 1.97
N THR A 178 -3.31 25.75 1.62
CA THR A 178 -4.62 26.37 1.82
C THR A 178 -5.52 26.14 0.61
N MET A 179 -6.84 26.24 0.80
CA MET A 179 -7.81 26.13 -0.32
C MET A 179 -7.54 27.16 -1.40
N GLU A 180 -7.09 28.36 -1.06
CA GLU A 180 -6.73 29.40 -2.01
C GLU A 180 -5.51 29.04 -2.86
N GLN A 181 -4.51 28.36 -2.27
CA GLN A 181 -3.35 27.84 -2.98
C GLN A 181 -3.75 26.71 -3.93
N LEU A 182 -4.63 25.81 -3.48
CA LEU A 182 -5.12 24.69 -4.28
C LEU A 182 -5.95 25.18 -5.49
N ALA A 183 -6.79 26.20 -5.30
CA ALA A 183 -7.62 26.78 -6.36
C ALA A 183 -6.82 27.42 -7.51
N LYS A 184 -5.58 27.85 -7.27
CA LYS A 184 -4.69 28.46 -8.28
C LYS A 184 -3.96 27.43 -9.15
N LEU A 185 -4.03 26.15 -8.81
CA LEU A 185 -3.31 25.11 -9.56
C LEU A 185 -3.94 24.84 -10.92
N LYS A 186 -3.07 24.72 -11.92
CA LYS A 186 -3.50 24.43 -13.29
C LYS A 186 -3.82 22.94 -13.48
N PRO A 187 -4.81 22.60 -14.31
CA PRO A 187 -5.08 21.22 -14.69
C PRO A 187 -3.87 20.54 -15.32
N ALA A 188 -3.62 19.28 -14.92
CA ALA A 188 -2.50 18.48 -15.41
C ALA A 188 -2.76 17.89 -16.80
N PHE A 189 -4.00 17.51 -17.11
CA PHE A 189 -4.36 16.78 -18.33
C PHE A 189 -5.21 17.61 -19.30
N ILE A 190 -6.43 17.97 -18.94
CA ILE A 190 -7.37 18.67 -19.84
C ILE A 190 -7.30 20.17 -19.58
N LYS A 191 -6.53 20.90 -20.35
CA LYS A 191 -6.39 22.35 -20.22
C LYS A 191 -7.45 23.07 -21.05
N PRO A 192 -8.07 24.17 -20.57
CA PRO A 192 -7.89 24.78 -19.22
C PRO A 192 -8.89 24.29 -18.17
N HIS A 193 -9.81 23.38 -18.49
CA HIS A 193 -11.02 23.07 -17.71
C HIS A 193 -10.95 21.76 -16.91
N GLY A 194 -9.84 21.01 -16.95
CA GLY A 194 -9.67 19.77 -16.21
C GLY A 194 -9.63 20.00 -14.70
N THR A 195 -10.03 18.98 -13.94
CA THR A 195 -10.12 19.03 -12.47
C THR A 195 -8.94 18.38 -11.76
N VAL A 196 -8.11 17.63 -12.48
CA VAL A 196 -6.95 16.93 -11.92
C VAL A 196 -5.74 17.88 -11.87
N THR A 197 -5.22 18.10 -10.68
CA THR A 197 -4.07 18.99 -10.41
C THR A 197 -3.00 18.29 -9.61
N ALA A 198 -1.83 18.92 -9.44
CA ALA A 198 -0.74 18.37 -8.63
C ALA A 198 -1.12 18.17 -7.16
N ALA A 199 -2.14 18.87 -6.65
CA ALA A 199 -2.52 18.77 -5.24
C ALA A 199 -3.60 17.72 -4.95
N ASN A 200 -4.32 17.23 -5.97
CA ASN A 200 -5.31 16.16 -5.82
C ASN A 200 -4.89 14.86 -6.54
N SER A 201 -3.59 14.73 -6.79
CA SER A 201 -2.96 13.58 -7.40
C SER A 201 -1.83 13.06 -6.50
N SER A 202 -1.63 11.75 -6.45
CA SER A 202 -0.41 11.19 -5.87
C SER A 202 0.78 11.63 -6.73
N PHE A 203 1.86 12.03 -6.09
CA PHE A 203 3.04 12.52 -6.80
C PHE A 203 4.00 11.38 -7.15
N LEU A 204 4.85 11.60 -8.15
CA LEU A 204 5.89 10.66 -8.54
C LEU A 204 6.85 10.46 -7.37
N THR A 205 6.98 9.24 -6.92
CA THR A 205 7.60 8.91 -5.65
C THR A 205 8.55 7.74 -5.81
N ASP A 206 9.72 7.84 -5.22
CA ASP A 206 10.67 6.76 -5.08
C ASP A 206 10.61 6.21 -3.66
N GLY A 207 10.63 4.91 -3.53
CA GLY A 207 10.59 4.24 -2.24
C GLY A 207 10.44 2.74 -2.34
N ALA A 208 10.79 2.06 -1.27
CA ALA A 208 10.69 0.61 -1.12
C ALA A 208 10.03 0.23 0.20
N SER A 209 9.49 -0.96 0.29
CA SER A 209 8.84 -1.47 1.49
C SER A 209 9.02 -2.99 1.64
N ALA A 210 8.94 -3.53 2.87
CA ALA A 210 9.18 -4.94 3.22
C ALA A 210 8.15 -5.50 4.19
N VAL A 211 7.65 -6.75 3.97
CA VAL A 211 6.99 -7.53 5.01
C VAL A 211 7.57 -8.93 5.13
N LEU A 212 7.52 -9.47 6.32
CA LEU A 212 7.80 -10.85 6.64
C LEU A 212 6.48 -11.60 6.80
N ILE A 213 6.25 -12.57 5.93
CA ILE A 213 5.08 -13.44 5.91
C ILE A 213 5.51 -14.87 6.09
N MET A 214 4.81 -15.61 6.94
CA MET A 214 5.04 -17.04 7.14
C MET A 214 3.80 -17.75 7.66
N SER A 215 3.83 -19.07 7.78
CA SER A 215 2.78 -19.78 8.50
C SER A 215 2.82 -19.39 9.98
N GLU A 216 1.65 -19.37 10.62
CA GLU A 216 1.53 -19.08 12.05
C GLU A 216 2.39 -20.03 12.88
N GLU A 217 2.35 -21.33 12.56
CA GLU A 217 3.18 -22.36 13.21
C GLU A 217 4.67 -21.98 13.21
N LYS A 218 5.18 -21.56 12.05
CA LYS A 218 6.59 -21.15 11.90
C LYS A 218 6.90 -19.89 12.70
N ALA A 219 6.00 -18.89 12.65
CA ALA A 219 6.16 -17.64 13.37
C ALA A 219 6.28 -17.90 14.89
N LEU A 220 5.37 -18.70 15.44
CA LEU A 220 5.37 -19.05 16.86
C LEU A 220 6.58 -19.91 17.25
N ALA A 221 6.95 -20.90 16.43
CA ALA A 221 8.13 -21.74 16.66
C ALA A 221 9.44 -20.92 16.65
N MET A 222 9.49 -19.79 15.95
CA MET A 222 10.62 -18.86 15.94
C MET A 222 10.52 -17.76 17.01
N GLY A 223 9.50 -17.78 17.87
CA GLY A 223 9.29 -16.80 18.93
C GLY A 223 8.75 -15.46 18.46
N TYR A 224 8.25 -15.35 17.24
CA TYR A 224 7.65 -14.12 16.74
C TYR A 224 6.25 -13.90 17.30
N LYS A 225 5.91 -12.63 17.49
CA LYS A 225 4.54 -12.16 17.77
C LYS A 225 3.97 -11.55 16.49
N PRO A 226 3.14 -12.28 15.73
CA PRO A 226 2.56 -11.76 14.50
C PRO A 226 1.71 -10.51 14.76
N LYS A 227 1.60 -9.65 13.75
CA LYS A 227 0.76 -8.44 13.83
C LYS A 227 -0.65 -8.68 13.33
N ALA A 228 -0.81 -9.51 12.32
CA ALA A 228 -2.09 -9.78 11.70
C ALA A 228 -2.08 -11.11 10.93
N TYR A 229 -3.28 -11.66 10.71
CA TYR A 229 -3.53 -12.70 9.72
C TYR A 229 -3.83 -12.09 8.36
N LEU A 230 -3.34 -12.70 7.31
CA LEU A 230 -3.76 -12.46 5.93
C LEU A 230 -4.86 -13.46 5.59
N ARG A 231 -6.13 -13.00 5.51
CA ARG A 231 -7.28 -13.91 5.47
C ARG A 231 -7.74 -14.26 4.07
N ASP A 232 -8.12 -13.27 3.30
CA ASP A 232 -8.60 -13.48 1.93
C ASP A 232 -8.20 -12.32 1.03
N PHE A 233 -8.12 -12.59 -0.27
CA PHE A 233 -7.82 -11.58 -1.26
C PHE A 233 -8.51 -11.91 -2.60
N VAL A 234 -8.68 -10.90 -3.42
CA VAL A 234 -9.18 -11.02 -4.79
C VAL A 234 -8.43 -10.09 -5.73
N TYR A 235 -8.36 -10.48 -6.99
CA TYR A 235 -7.99 -9.63 -8.12
C TYR A 235 -9.20 -9.48 -9.02
N VAL A 236 -9.35 -8.32 -9.62
CA VAL A 236 -10.42 -7.98 -10.55
C VAL A 236 -9.87 -7.23 -11.74
N SER A 237 -10.64 -7.27 -12.84
CA SER A 237 -10.40 -6.43 -14.02
C SER A 237 -11.72 -5.80 -14.43
N GLN A 238 -11.66 -4.58 -14.93
CA GLN A 238 -12.78 -3.81 -15.46
C GLN A 238 -12.35 -3.08 -16.74
N ASP A 239 -13.30 -2.41 -17.40
CA ASP A 239 -13.03 -1.67 -18.62
C ASP A 239 -11.98 -0.57 -18.40
N PRO A 240 -10.81 -0.64 -19.08
CA PRO A 240 -9.76 0.35 -18.91
C PRO A 240 -10.08 1.69 -19.56
N LYS A 241 -11.04 1.76 -20.49
CA LYS A 241 -11.41 2.98 -21.16
C LYS A 241 -12.23 3.91 -20.27
N ASP A 242 -13.32 3.40 -19.71
CA ASP A 242 -14.29 4.24 -19.00
C ASP A 242 -14.28 4.04 -17.47
N GLN A 243 -13.61 2.97 -16.98
CA GLN A 243 -13.61 2.57 -15.56
C GLN A 243 -12.21 2.27 -15.03
N LEU A 244 -11.17 2.85 -15.64
CA LEU A 244 -9.75 2.55 -15.42
C LEU A 244 -9.36 2.33 -13.94
N LEU A 245 -9.81 3.21 -13.04
CA LEU A 245 -9.39 3.24 -11.65
C LEU A 245 -10.50 2.83 -10.65
N LEU A 246 -11.55 2.16 -11.12
CA LEU A 246 -12.65 1.66 -10.28
C LEU A 246 -12.38 0.26 -9.70
N GLY A 247 -11.14 -0.23 -9.77
CA GLY A 247 -10.76 -1.52 -9.20
C GLY A 247 -11.24 -1.76 -7.76
N PRO A 248 -11.07 -0.82 -6.81
CA PRO A 248 -11.60 -0.98 -5.45
C PRO A 248 -13.10 -1.20 -5.37
N THR A 249 -13.90 -0.54 -6.22
CA THR A 249 -15.36 -0.74 -6.29
C THR A 249 -15.73 -2.18 -6.62
N TYR A 250 -15.01 -2.80 -7.55
CA TYR A 250 -15.25 -4.19 -7.97
C TYR A 250 -14.67 -5.22 -7.02
N ALA A 251 -13.50 -4.93 -6.43
CA ALA A 251 -12.79 -5.87 -5.59
C ALA A 251 -13.38 -5.96 -4.16
N THR A 252 -13.79 -4.83 -3.59
CA THR A 252 -14.30 -4.78 -2.21
C THR A 252 -15.47 -5.73 -1.94
N PRO A 253 -16.58 -5.71 -2.69
CA PRO A 253 -17.67 -6.62 -2.40
C PRO A 253 -17.28 -8.09 -2.60
N LYS A 254 -16.44 -8.39 -3.58
CA LYS A 254 -16.00 -9.77 -3.85
C LYS A 254 -15.14 -10.33 -2.71
N VAL A 255 -14.24 -9.53 -2.14
CA VAL A 255 -13.44 -10.01 -1.01
C VAL A 255 -14.26 -10.10 0.27
N LEU A 256 -15.22 -9.21 0.48
CA LEU A 256 -16.16 -9.29 1.60
C LEU A 256 -17.03 -10.55 1.52
N GLU A 257 -17.62 -10.82 0.37
CA GLU A 257 -18.40 -12.05 0.12
C GLU A 257 -17.56 -13.31 0.34
N LYS A 258 -16.34 -13.33 -0.21
CA LYS A 258 -15.41 -14.45 -0.06
C LYS A 258 -15.02 -14.73 1.39
N SER A 259 -14.92 -13.70 2.21
CA SER A 259 -14.62 -13.79 3.64
C SER A 259 -15.86 -13.90 4.55
N GLY A 260 -17.07 -13.82 3.98
CA GLY A 260 -18.33 -13.85 4.75
C GLY A 260 -18.53 -12.62 5.63
N LEU A 261 -17.96 -11.48 5.24
CA LEU A 261 -18.06 -10.20 5.94
C LEU A 261 -18.92 -9.19 5.18
N THR A 262 -19.34 -8.16 5.87
CA THR A 262 -19.98 -6.96 5.33
C THR A 262 -19.11 -5.73 5.60
N LEU A 263 -19.39 -4.59 4.98
CA LEU A 263 -18.70 -3.33 5.28
C LEU A 263 -18.77 -2.94 6.78
N ASN A 264 -19.86 -3.28 7.45
CA ASN A 264 -20.05 -2.98 8.87
C ASN A 264 -19.15 -3.80 9.80
N ASP A 265 -18.62 -4.91 9.32
CA ASP A 265 -17.68 -5.74 10.08
C ASP A 265 -16.25 -5.18 10.04
N ILE A 266 -15.96 -4.24 9.14
CA ILE A 266 -14.62 -3.68 8.93
C ILE A 266 -14.40 -2.49 9.84
N ASP A 267 -13.28 -2.51 10.56
CA ASP A 267 -12.87 -1.47 11.50
C ASP A 267 -11.90 -0.47 10.85
N VAL A 268 -11.11 -0.91 9.88
CA VAL A 268 -10.07 -0.10 9.22
C VAL A 268 -10.15 -0.28 7.71
N PHE A 269 -10.23 0.84 6.98
CA PHE A 269 -10.14 0.86 5.52
C PHE A 269 -8.87 1.60 5.08
N GLU A 270 -8.09 0.98 4.23
CA GLU A 270 -6.92 1.59 3.57
C GLU A 270 -7.01 1.36 2.06
N PHE A 271 -7.48 2.38 1.35
CA PHE A 271 -7.55 2.36 -0.11
C PHE A 271 -6.38 3.15 -0.70
N HIS A 272 -5.84 2.64 -1.79
CA HIS A 272 -4.87 3.39 -2.57
C HIS A 272 -5.51 4.61 -3.21
N GLU A 273 -4.90 5.77 -3.01
CA GLU A 273 -5.33 7.07 -3.54
C GLU A 273 -4.42 7.49 -4.71
N ALA A 274 -4.74 7.06 -5.92
CA ALA A 274 -4.04 7.56 -7.10
C ALA A 274 -4.39 9.05 -7.35
N PHE A 275 -5.69 9.36 -7.20
CA PHE A 275 -6.27 10.70 -7.34
C PHE A 275 -7.43 10.88 -6.36
N ALA A 276 -7.65 12.09 -5.86
CA ALA A 276 -8.83 12.38 -5.05
C ALA A 276 -10.13 12.10 -5.81
N GLY A 277 -10.18 12.48 -7.10
CA GLY A 277 -11.31 12.18 -7.98
C GLY A 277 -11.56 10.69 -8.16
N GLN A 278 -10.51 9.87 -8.19
CA GLN A 278 -10.64 8.41 -8.26
C GLN A 278 -11.26 7.85 -6.97
N ILE A 279 -10.88 8.33 -5.80
CA ILE A 279 -11.50 7.91 -4.54
C ILE A 279 -12.99 8.30 -4.52
N MET A 280 -13.30 9.55 -4.88
CA MET A 280 -14.70 10.01 -4.96
C MET A 280 -15.53 9.18 -5.93
N ALA A 281 -14.99 8.81 -7.08
CA ALA A 281 -15.66 7.97 -8.07
C ALA A 281 -15.92 6.56 -7.53
N ASN A 282 -14.94 5.95 -6.85
CA ASN A 282 -15.12 4.64 -6.19
C ASN A 282 -16.23 4.70 -5.13
N LEU A 283 -16.19 5.69 -4.23
CA LEU A 283 -17.20 5.83 -3.17
C LEU A 283 -18.61 6.06 -3.75
N LYS A 284 -18.74 6.91 -4.77
CA LYS A 284 -20.03 7.13 -5.46
C LYS A 284 -20.52 5.89 -6.18
N ALA A 285 -19.66 5.14 -6.86
CA ALA A 285 -20.03 3.89 -7.54
C ALA A 285 -20.48 2.83 -6.53
N MET A 286 -19.80 2.70 -5.40
CA MET A 286 -20.18 1.80 -4.31
C MET A 286 -21.53 2.17 -3.67
N GLU A 287 -21.90 3.45 -3.63
CA GLU A 287 -23.17 3.96 -3.12
C GLU A 287 -24.31 3.98 -4.15
N SER A 288 -24.09 3.50 -5.36
CA SER A 288 -25.06 3.56 -6.45
C SER A 288 -25.71 2.20 -6.73
N ASP A 289 -27.04 2.10 -6.54
CA ASP A 289 -27.83 0.93 -6.96
C ASP A 289 -27.76 0.75 -8.47
N TRP A 290 -27.85 1.84 -9.25
CA TRP A 290 -27.72 1.80 -10.70
C TRP A 290 -26.38 1.19 -11.14
N PHE A 291 -25.26 1.62 -10.54
CA PHE A 291 -23.96 1.08 -10.86
C PHE A 291 -23.85 -0.40 -10.48
N ALA A 292 -24.35 -0.77 -9.30
CA ALA A 292 -24.38 -2.15 -8.82
C ALA A 292 -25.14 -3.07 -9.77
N GLN A 293 -26.31 -2.63 -10.24
CA GLN A 293 -27.16 -3.39 -11.18
C GLN A 293 -26.56 -3.45 -12.58
N THR A 294 -26.05 -2.32 -13.08
CA THR A 294 -25.60 -2.21 -14.49
C THR A 294 -24.25 -2.91 -14.71
N TYR A 295 -23.32 -2.78 -13.77
CA TYR A 295 -21.92 -3.18 -13.99
C TYR A 295 -21.44 -4.32 -13.07
N MET A 296 -22.10 -4.55 -11.93
CA MET A 296 -21.60 -5.50 -10.94
C MET A 296 -22.47 -6.76 -10.80
N GLY A 297 -23.63 -6.84 -11.49
CA GLY A 297 -24.58 -7.93 -11.38
C GLY A 297 -25.23 -8.07 -9.99
N ARG A 298 -25.27 -6.98 -9.20
CA ARG A 298 -25.83 -6.93 -7.85
C ARG A 298 -27.21 -6.28 -7.87
N LYS A 299 -28.08 -6.69 -6.97
CA LYS A 299 -29.43 -6.10 -6.85
C LYS A 299 -29.40 -4.71 -6.19
N THR A 300 -28.46 -4.51 -5.27
CA THR A 300 -28.34 -3.29 -4.47
C THR A 300 -26.88 -2.86 -4.36
N LYS A 301 -26.67 -1.60 -4.01
CA LYS A 301 -25.36 -0.99 -3.76
C LYS A 301 -24.57 -1.75 -2.69
N VAL A 302 -23.27 -1.61 -2.74
CA VAL A 302 -22.32 -2.15 -1.74
C VAL A 302 -22.35 -1.33 -0.45
N GLY A 303 -22.47 -0.02 -0.59
CA GLY A 303 -22.22 0.99 0.44
C GLY A 303 -20.78 1.47 0.40
N ALA A 304 -20.52 2.68 0.91
CA ALA A 304 -19.18 3.25 1.01
C ALA A 304 -18.59 3.05 2.42
N PRO A 305 -17.25 2.93 2.54
CA PRO A 305 -16.56 2.97 3.82
C PRO A 305 -16.87 4.26 4.58
N PRO A 306 -17.12 4.20 5.91
CA PRO A 306 -17.21 5.39 6.74
C PRO A 306 -15.90 6.19 6.74
N MET A 307 -15.96 7.51 6.53
CA MET A 307 -14.78 8.35 6.38
C MET A 307 -13.89 8.40 7.63
N GLU A 308 -14.48 8.25 8.81
CA GLU A 308 -13.76 8.18 10.08
C GLU A 308 -12.90 6.92 10.26
N LYS A 309 -13.13 5.90 9.41
CA LYS A 309 -12.34 4.66 9.37
C LYS A 309 -11.41 4.59 8.15
N PHE A 310 -11.50 5.57 7.25
CA PHE A 310 -10.89 5.54 5.91
C PHE A 310 -9.60 6.35 5.86
N ASN A 311 -8.45 5.69 5.58
CA ASN A 311 -7.13 6.29 5.38
C ASN A 311 -6.69 7.30 6.47
N THR A 312 -7.07 7.10 7.72
CA THR A 312 -6.93 8.12 8.80
C THR A 312 -5.47 8.42 9.17
N TRP A 313 -4.52 7.54 8.82
CA TRP A 313 -3.09 7.78 9.03
C TRP A 313 -2.38 8.39 7.81
N GLY A 314 -3.14 8.85 6.84
CA GLY A 314 -2.66 9.41 5.58
C GLY A 314 -2.57 8.36 4.47
N GLY A 315 -2.94 8.79 3.27
CA GLY A 315 -2.93 7.97 2.06
C GLY A 315 -1.86 8.39 1.06
N SER A 316 -1.95 7.87 -0.15
CA SER A 316 -0.96 8.11 -1.20
C SER A 316 -0.93 9.56 -1.69
N LEU A 317 -2.01 10.32 -1.50
CA LEU A 317 -2.04 11.75 -1.82
C LEU A 317 -1.11 12.56 -0.94
N SER A 318 -0.94 12.18 0.32
CA SER A 318 -0.08 12.88 1.28
C SER A 318 1.31 12.26 1.41
N LEU A 319 1.39 10.92 1.51
CA LEU A 319 2.64 10.21 1.76
C LEU A 319 3.45 9.94 0.49
N GLY A 320 2.78 9.91 -0.66
CA GLY A 320 3.36 9.50 -1.94
C GLY A 320 2.96 8.09 -2.36
N HIS A 321 3.27 7.78 -3.62
CA HIS A 321 2.92 6.52 -4.26
C HIS A 321 4.11 5.93 -5.02
N PRO A 322 5.06 5.29 -4.34
CA PRO A 322 6.01 4.41 -5.02
C PRO A 322 5.22 3.19 -5.50
N PHE A 323 4.85 3.16 -6.77
CA PHE A 323 3.83 2.27 -7.35
C PHE A 323 3.83 0.87 -6.76
N ALA A 324 4.94 0.18 -6.86
CA ALA A 324 5.06 -1.18 -6.37
C ALA A 324 5.16 -1.29 -4.83
N ALA A 325 5.55 -0.27 -4.10
CA ALA A 325 5.69 -0.30 -2.64
C ALA A 325 4.38 -0.01 -1.89
N THR A 326 3.39 0.56 -2.55
CA THR A 326 2.17 1.04 -1.91
C THR A 326 1.32 -0.06 -1.30
N GLY A 327 1.13 -1.20 -1.97
CA GLY A 327 0.28 -2.26 -1.44
C GLY A 327 0.73 -2.77 -0.09
N CYS A 328 2.00 -2.87 0.11
CA CYS A 328 2.54 -3.30 1.38
C CYS A 328 2.52 -2.23 2.46
N ARG A 329 2.67 -0.97 2.07
CA ARG A 329 2.41 0.12 2.98
C ARG A 329 0.96 0.05 3.47
N LEU A 330 -0.01 -0.22 2.58
CA LEU A 330 -1.41 -0.40 2.94
C LEU A 330 -1.60 -1.54 3.94
N VAL A 331 -1.07 -2.74 3.64
CA VAL A 331 -1.18 -3.93 4.51
C VAL A 331 -0.54 -3.69 5.88
N THR A 332 0.67 -3.12 5.90
CA THR A 332 1.38 -2.81 7.14
C THR A 332 0.64 -1.75 7.96
N THR A 333 0.10 -0.72 7.29
CA THR A 333 -0.69 0.33 7.95
C THR A 333 -1.93 -0.26 8.60
N VAL A 334 -2.70 -1.09 7.88
CA VAL A 334 -3.88 -1.77 8.44
C VAL A 334 -3.51 -2.60 9.66
N ALA A 335 -2.47 -3.44 9.57
CA ALA A 335 -2.05 -4.27 10.69
C ALA A 335 -1.71 -3.44 11.94
N HIS A 336 -1.00 -2.33 11.78
CA HIS A 336 -0.67 -1.44 12.89
C HIS A 336 -1.90 -0.67 13.42
N ARG A 337 -2.79 -0.22 12.53
CA ARG A 337 -4.03 0.46 12.92
C ARG A 337 -4.92 -0.46 13.74
N LEU A 338 -5.15 -1.68 13.28
CA LEU A 338 -5.93 -2.68 14.02
C LEU A 338 -5.41 -2.91 15.43
N GLN A 339 -4.08 -3.05 15.58
CA GLN A 339 -3.48 -3.20 16.90
C GLN A 339 -3.62 -1.96 17.78
N LYS A 340 -3.42 -0.77 17.19
CA LYS A 340 -3.40 0.49 17.94
C LYS A 340 -4.79 1.04 18.23
N GLU A 341 -5.74 0.86 17.31
CA GLU A 341 -7.11 1.38 17.38
C GLU A 341 -8.08 0.33 17.99
N GLY A 342 -7.66 -0.91 18.20
CA GLY A 342 -8.45 -1.96 18.84
C GLY A 342 -9.46 -2.65 17.93
N GLY A 343 -9.30 -2.57 16.60
CA GLY A 343 -10.16 -3.22 15.62
C GLY A 343 -9.82 -4.69 15.39
N GLN A 344 -10.75 -5.44 14.78
CA GLN A 344 -10.55 -6.84 14.41
C GLN A 344 -10.25 -7.01 12.92
N TYR A 345 -11.03 -6.37 12.05
CA TYR A 345 -10.90 -6.55 10.60
C TYR A 345 -10.52 -5.27 9.90
N GLY A 346 -9.60 -5.39 8.97
CA GLY A 346 -9.20 -4.33 8.06
C GLY A 346 -9.34 -4.74 6.61
N LEU A 347 -9.63 -3.79 5.74
CA LEU A 347 -9.75 -3.98 4.32
C LEU A 347 -8.79 -3.07 3.58
N VAL A 348 -7.94 -3.68 2.78
CA VAL A 348 -7.08 -3.00 1.81
C VAL A 348 -7.71 -3.09 0.44
N ALA A 349 -7.73 -1.98 -0.32
CA ALA A 349 -8.07 -2.03 -1.74
C ALA A 349 -7.21 -1.08 -2.56
N ALA A 350 -6.91 -1.49 -3.79
CA ALA A 350 -6.09 -0.70 -4.70
C ALA A 350 -6.54 -0.90 -6.15
N CYS A 351 -6.47 0.18 -6.93
CA CYS A 351 -6.54 0.11 -8.38
C CYS A 351 -5.16 -0.04 -8.99
N ALA A 352 -5.10 -0.49 -10.23
CA ALA A 352 -3.89 -0.52 -11.03
C ALA A 352 -4.17 -0.13 -12.48
N ALA A 353 -3.16 0.43 -13.13
CA ALA A 353 -3.22 0.75 -14.55
C ALA A 353 -3.62 -0.47 -15.39
N GLY A 354 -4.32 -0.24 -16.49
CA GLY A 354 -4.86 -1.30 -17.35
C GLY A 354 -6.23 -1.81 -16.91
N GLY A 355 -6.95 -1.10 -16.01
CA GLY A 355 -8.27 -1.49 -15.55
C GLY A 355 -8.23 -2.71 -14.63
N GLN A 356 -7.37 -2.70 -13.64
CA GLN A 356 -7.20 -3.79 -12.68
C GLN A 356 -7.45 -3.31 -11.25
N GLY A 357 -7.75 -4.24 -10.36
CA GLY A 357 -7.94 -3.96 -8.95
C GLY A 357 -7.61 -5.15 -8.06
N HIS A 358 -7.37 -4.85 -6.80
CA HIS A 358 -7.09 -5.83 -5.76
C HIS A 358 -7.79 -5.40 -4.47
N ALA A 359 -8.26 -6.38 -3.68
CA ALA A 359 -8.64 -6.16 -2.30
C ALA A 359 -8.21 -7.34 -1.43
N MET A 360 -7.92 -7.05 -0.15
CA MET A 360 -7.51 -8.04 0.84
C MET A 360 -8.17 -7.75 2.19
N VAL A 361 -8.60 -8.81 2.87
CA VAL A 361 -9.05 -8.77 4.27
C VAL A 361 -7.91 -9.19 5.17
N ILE A 362 -7.67 -8.39 6.19
CA ILE A 362 -6.64 -8.56 7.22
C ILE A 362 -7.35 -8.64 8.56
N GLU A 363 -6.97 -9.59 9.39
CA GLU A 363 -7.51 -9.73 10.74
C GLU A 363 -6.41 -9.51 11.77
N ALA A 364 -6.69 -8.73 12.80
CA ALA A 364 -5.76 -8.50 13.91
C ALA A 364 -5.30 -9.82 14.53
N TYR A 365 -4.00 -9.95 14.76
CA TYR A 365 -3.51 -11.08 15.57
C TYR A 365 -3.85 -10.83 17.04
N PRO A 366 -4.36 -11.83 17.79
CA PRO A 366 -4.63 -11.68 19.23
C PRO A 366 -3.35 -11.27 19.97
N GLN A 367 -3.47 -10.29 20.87
CA GLN A 367 -2.38 -9.83 21.75
C GLN A 367 -2.41 -10.55 23.08
#